data_ca1b1f884520beba202db3cec45e357b
#
_entry.id   ca1b1f884520beba202db3cec45e357b
#
_cell.length_a   1.000
_cell.length_b   1.000
_cell.length_c   1.000
_cell.angle_alpha   90.00
_cell.angle_beta   90.00
_cell.angle_gamma   90.00
#
_symmetry.space_group_name_H-M   'P 1'
#
loop_
_entity.id
_entity.type
_entity.pdbx_description
1 polymer ?
#
loop_
_entity_poly.entity_id
_entity_poly.type
_entity_poly.pdbx_seq_one_letter_code
_entity_poly.pdbx_strand_id
1 'polypeptide(L)'
;MAGSSFFALLDDIAALLDDIAIMSKVAAKKSASVLSDDLAVNAEQVTGMKPDRELPVVWAVFKGSLINKAILVPSALVLSAVLPAAVKWLLLAGGIYLCYVGYEAIKDKFSRTKHGDTEHGDSYMPENAQELAEYEGRKIKGAIKTDFILSAEIIVITLNVVASAPLYQQILTLIVIALAMTIGVYGLVAGIVRLDDAGLVLARSKAKGAWGKLIKNMGQVLVATAPFLMKSLSWIGTLAMFLVGGTFVAEGIDRKSTRLNSSHNHDL
;
A
#
# COMPACT_ATOMS: atom_id res chain seq x y z
N MET A 1 -8.41 46.91 -17.67
CA MET A 1 -8.59 45.61 -18.33
C MET A 1 -7.66 44.49 -17.81
N ALA A 2 -6.43 44.77 -17.33
CA ALA A 2 -5.54 43.71 -16.79
C ALA A 2 -6.03 43.08 -15.48
N GLY A 3 -6.73 43.80 -14.62
CA GLY A 3 -7.24 43.29 -13.35
C GLY A 3 -8.37 42.28 -13.51
N SER A 4 -9.29 42.49 -14.44
CA SER A 4 -10.39 41.53 -14.71
C SER A 4 -9.89 40.19 -15.26
N SER A 5 -8.82 40.23 -16.07
CA SER A 5 -8.20 39.01 -16.61
C SER A 5 -7.47 38.20 -15.54
N PHE A 6 -6.87 38.84 -14.55
CA PHE A 6 -6.21 38.19 -13.42
C PHE A 6 -7.21 37.50 -12.49
N PHE A 7 -8.31 38.17 -12.15
CA PHE A 7 -9.37 37.57 -11.33
C PHE A 7 -10.07 36.40 -12.04
N ALA A 8 -10.30 36.49 -13.35
CA ALA A 8 -10.84 35.39 -14.15
C ALA A 8 -9.90 34.17 -14.14
N LEU A 9 -8.56 34.38 -14.26
CA LEU A 9 -7.59 33.32 -14.17
C LEU A 9 -7.58 32.65 -12.78
N LEU A 10 -7.72 33.42 -11.71
CA LEU A 10 -7.81 32.86 -10.35
C LEU A 10 -9.08 32.06 -10.15
N ASP A 11 -10.20 32.49 -10.72
CA ASP A 11 -11.47 31.78 -10.66
C ASP A 11 -11.40 30.46 -11.44
N ASP A 12 -10.81 30.45 -12.62
CA ASP A 12 -10.56 29.26 -13.42
C ASP A 12 -9.65 28.26 -12.68
N ILE A 13 -8.60 28.74 -12.01
CA ILE A 13 -7.72 27.88 -11.19
C ILE A 13 -8.48 27.31 -10.00
N ALA A 14 -9.30 28.11 -9.32
CA ALA A 14 -10.10 27.66 -8.18
C ALA A 14 -11.10 26.58 -8.60
N ALA A 15 -11.80 26.78 -9.72
CA ALA A 15 -12.71 25.78 -10.29
C ALA A 15 -11.99 24.47 -10.66
N LEU A 16 -10.81 24.56 -11.26
CA LEU A 16 -9.99 23.40 -11.57
C LEU A 16 -9.57 22.62 -10.30
N LEU A 17 -9.15 23.31 -9.26
CA LEU A 17 -8.76 22.69 -7.99
C LEU A 17 -9.96 22.01 -7.31
N ASP A 18 -11.15 22.61 -7.39
CA ASP A 18 -12.36 22.01 -6.85
C ASP A 18 -12.76 20.73 -7.60
N ASP A 19 -12.71 20.73 -8.93
CA ASP A 19 -12.92 19.53 -9.75
C ASP A 19 -11.95 18.41 -9.39
N ILE A 20 -10.66 18.72 -9.26
CA ILE A 20 -9.63 17.74 -8.87
C ILE A 20 -9.90 17.21 -7.46
N ALA A 21 -10.29 18.07 -6.52
CA ALA A 21 -10.60 17.67 -5.15
C ALA A 21 -11.81 16.72 -5.10
N ILE A 22 -12.87 17.02 -5.85
CA ILE A 22 -14.06 16.16 -5.96
C ILE A 22 -13.68 14.79 -6.55
N MET A 23 -12.97 14.76 -7.68
CA MET A 23 -12.55 13.52 -8.33
C MET A 23 -11.62 12.71 -7.43
N SER A 24 -10.66 13.35 -6.77
CA SER A 24 -9.75 12.71 -5.81
C SER A 24 -10.51 12.12 -4.63
N LYS A 25 -11.51 12.82 -4.10
CA LYS A 25 -12.37 12.31 -3.02
C LYS A 25 -13.16 11.05 -3.45
N VAL A 26 -13.69 11.04 -4.66
CA VAL A 26 -14.41 9.88 -5.21
C VAL A 26 -13.45 8.71 -5.43
N ALA A 27 -12.27 8.97 -5.99
CA ALA A 27 -11.23 7.96 -6.20
C ALA A 27 -10.75 7.38 -4.87
N ALA A 28 -10.43 8.23 -3.88
CA ALA A 28 -10.03 7.79 -2.54
C ALA A 28 -11.12 6.93 -1.87
N LYS A 29 -12.39 7.31 -1.99
CA LYS A 29 -13.50 6.52 -1.44
C LYS A 29 -13.61 5.14 -2.10
N LYS A 30 -13.42 5.05 -3.42
CA LYS A 30 -13.44 3.78 -4.16
C LYS A 30 -12.21 2.92 -3.86
N SER A 31 -11.07 3.53 -3.55
CA SER A 31 -9.82 2.85 -3.21
C SER A 31 -9.66 2.57 -1.71
N ALA A 32 -10.65 2.90 -0.87
CA ALA A 32 -10.52 2.78 0.58
C ALA A 32 -10.31 1.33 1.06
N SER A 33 -10.94 0.34 0.41
CA SER A 33 -10.70 -1.08 0.69
C SER A 33 -9.28 -1.48 0.31
N VAL A 34 -8.83 -1.08 -0.88
CA VAL A 34 -7.48 -1.36 -1.38
C VAL A 34 -6.42 -0.67 -0.51
N LEU A 35 -6.70 0.53 0.00
CA LEU A 35 -5.81 1.21 0.96
C LEU A 35 -5.60 0.40 2.24
N SER A 36 -6.65 -0.24 2.75
CA SER A 36 -6.55 -1.11 3.94
C SER A 36 -5.67 -2.32 3.66
N ASP A 37 -5.85 -2.94 2.49
CA ASP A 37 -5.07 -4.09 2.06
C ASP A 37 -3.61 -3.69 1.79
N ASP A 38 -3.37 -2.55 1.14
CA ASP A 38 -2.04 -1.99 0.88
C ASP A 38 -1.29 -1.68 2.20
N LEU A 39 -1.98 -1.10 3.20
CA LEU A 39 -1.42 -0.86 4.52
C LEU A 39 -1.01 -2.17 5.19
N ALA A 40 -1.87 -3.18 5.18
CA ALA A 40 -1.62 -4.46 5.84
C ALA A 40 -0.46 -5.22 5.16
N VAL A 41 -0.41 -5.23 3.83
CA VAL A 41 0.65 -5.86 3.05
C VAL A 41 2.00 -5.15 3.26
N ASN A 42 2.02 -3.82 3.24
CA ASN A 42 3.25 -3.06 3.48
C ASN A 42 3.76 -3.21 4.92
N ALA A 43 2.86 -3.26 5.91
CA ALA A 43 3.23 -3.55 7.30
C ALA A 43 3.81 -4.98 7.45
N GLU A 44 3.24 -5.98 6.78
CA GLU A 44 3.79 -7.36 6.74
C GLU A 44 5.23 -7.38 6.21
N GLN A 45 5.51 -6.64 5.14
CA GLN A 45 6.84 -6.60 4.52
C GLN A 45 7.93 -6.04 5.46
N VAL A 46 7.56 -5.16 6.39
CA VAL A 46 8.47 -4.54 7.35
C VAL A 46 8.59 -5.36 8.63
N THR A 47 7.59 -6.19 8.94
CA THR A 47 7.56 -7.02 10.16
C THR A 47 8.74 -7.99 10.22
N GLY A 48 9.30 -8.15 11.42
CA GLY A 48 10.41 -9.08 11.70
C GLY A 48 11.79 -8.52 11.37
N MET A 49 11.92 -7.22 11.24
CA MET A 49 13.20 -6.50 11.22
C MET A 49 13.68 -6.16 12.65
N LYS A 50 14.96 -5.83 12.81
CA LYS A 50 15.44 -5.22 14.07
C LYS A 50 14.77 -3.86 14.25
N PRO A 51 14.35 -3.48 15.47
CA PRO A 51 13.67 -2.20 15.72
C PRO A 51 14.44 -0.99 15.17
N ASP A 52 15.78 -1.02 15.28
CA ASP A 52 16.65 0.06 14.77
C ASP A 52 16.64 0.16 13.23
N ARG A 53 16.23 -0.90 12.53
CA ARG A 53 16.28 -1.01 11.06
C ARG A 53 14.91 -0.85 10.39
N GLU A 54 13.82 -0.93 11.15
CA GLU A 54 12.47 -0.86 10.61
C GLU A 54 12.20 0.46 9.87
N LEU A 55 12.48 1.61 10.48
CA LEU A 55 12.30 2.92 9.83
C LEU A 55 13.18 3.15 8.60
N PRO A 56 14.49 2.83 8.61
CA PRO A 56 15.30 2.89 7.39
C PRO A 56 14.72 2.06 6.24
N VAL A 57 14.16 0.88 6.55
CA VAL A 57 13.52 0.02 5.55
C VAL A 57 12.22 0.64 5.04
N VAL A 58 11.34 1.12 5.94
CA VAL A 58 10.11 1.85 5.56
C VAL A 58 10.45 3.03 4.65
N TRP A 59 11.48 3.81 4.98
CA TRP A 59 11.93 4.93 4.17
C TRP A 59 12.46 4.52 2.79
N ALA A 60 13.19 3.39 2.72
CA ALA A 60 13.68 2.85 1.45
C ALA A 60 12.53 2.39 0.56
N VAL A 61 11.52 1.70 1.14
CA VAL A 61 10.33 1.26 0.39
C VAL A 61 9.48 2.45 -0.03
N PHE A 62 9.28 3.46 0.83
CA PHE A 62 8.60 4.71 0.49
C PHE A 62 9.21 5.39 -0.75
N LYS A 63 10.54 5.52 -0.81
CA LYS A 63 11.23 6.06 -1.99
C LYS A 63 11.01 5.19 -3.22
N GLY A 64 11.08 3.87 -3.06
CA GLY A 64 10.78 2.93 -4.14
C GLY A 64 9.34 3.04 -4.63
N SER A 65 8.38 3.20 -3.73
CA SER A 65 6.97 3.43 -4.04
C SER A 65 6.73 4.73 -4.83
N LEU A 66 7.42 5.82 -4.49
CA LEU A 66 7.36 7.06 -5.26
C LEU A 66 7.89 6.86 -6.70
N ILE A 67 8.98 6.12 -6.86
CA ILE A 67 9.53 5.80 -8.19
C ILE A 67 8.55 4.91 -8.96
N ASN A 68 7.96 3.90 -8.30
CA ASN A 68 6.93 3.05 -8.91
C ASN A 68 5.78 3.89 -9.47
N LYS A 69 5.26 4.82 -8.70
CA LYS A 69 4.14 5.69 -9.11
C LYS A 69 4.52 6.67 -10.19
N ALA A 70 5.76 7.19 -10.16
CA ALA A 70 6.28 8.06 -11.22
C ALA A 70 6.37 7.33 -12.58
N ILE A 71 6.56 6.00 -12.57
CA ILE A 71 6.55 5.15 -13.76
C ILE A 71 5.12 4.72 -14.10
N LEU A 72 4.34 4.28 -13.11
CA LEU A 72 3.01 3.72 -13.32
C LEU A 72 2.01 4.76 -13.84
N VAL A 73 2.03 5.99 -13.34
CA VAL A 73 1.05 7.03 -13.74
C VAL A 73 1.12 7.31 -15.24
N PRO A 74 2.28 7.68 -15.83
CA PRO A 74 2.36 7.90 -17.28
C PRO A 74 2.13 6.61 -18.08
N SER A 75 2.64 5.47 -17.60
CA SER A 75 2.44 4.19 -18.28
C SER A 75 0.99 3.77 -18.36
N ALA A 76 0.24 3.95 -17.27
CA ALA A 76 -1.18 3.63 -17.20
C ALA A 76 -2.01 4.55 -18.08
N LEU A 77 -1.69 5.85 -18.14
CA LEU A 77 -2.34 6.80 -19.05
C LEU A 77 -2.14 6.40 -20.52
N VAL A 78 -0.90 6.11 -20.91
CA VAL A 78 -0.59 5.66 -22.27
C VAL A 78 -1.28 4.33 -22.57
N LEU A 79 -1.16 3.37 -21.67
CA LEU A 79 -1.72 2.03 -21.87
C LEU A 79 -3.24 2.04 -21.94
N SER A 80 -3.91 2.84 -21.12
CA SER A 80 -5.37 2.99 -21.15
C SER A 80 -5.87 3.62 -22.45
N ALA A 81 -5.06 4.53 -23.05
CA ALA A 81 -5.42 5.18 -24.31
C ALA A 81 -5.15 4.30 -25.53
N VAL A 82 -4.02 3.55 -25.54
CA VAL A 82 -3.57 2.78 -26.72
C VAL A 82 -4.06 1.33 -26.68
N LEU A 83 -4.00 0.68 -25.53
CA LEU A 83 -4.30 -0.76 -25.42
C LEU A 83 -5.00 -1.08 -24.07
N PRO A 84 -6.26 -0.64 -23.87
CA PRO A 84 -6.96 -0.83 -22.57
C PRO A 84 -7.08 -2.31 -22.16
N ALA A 85 -7.07 -3.23 -23.12
CA ALA A 85 -7.08 -4.67 -22.83
C ALA A 85 -5.82 -5.17 -22.11
N ALA A 86 -4.65 -4.53 -22.34
CA ALA A 86 -3.40 -4.95 -21.71
C ALA A 86 -3.37 -4.71 -20.21
N VAL A 87 -4.08 -3.67 -19.71
CA VAL A 87 -4.21 -3.40 -18.26
C VAL A 87 -4.74 -4.62 -17.52
N LYS A 88 -5.74 -5.30 -18.08
CA LYS A 88 -6.33 -6.50 -17.46
C LYS A 88 -5.35 -7.66 -17.36
N TRP A 89 -4.56 -7.89 -18.41
CA TRP A 89 -3.55 -8.94 -18.41
C TRP A 89 -2.42 -8.66 -17.42
N LEU A 90 -2.05 -7.39 -17.27
CA LEU A 90 -1.07 -6.97 -16.28
C LEU A 90 -1.58 -7.17 -14.85
N LEU A 91 -2.84 -6.80 -14.57
CA LEU A 91 -3.46 -7.03 -13.26
C LEU A 91 -3.61 -8.54 -12.97
N LEU A 92 -3.99 -9.35 -13.97
CA LEU A 92 -4.05 -10.81 -13.82
C LEU A 92 -2.68 -11.40 -13.46
N ALA A 93 -1.63 -11.01 -14.18
CA ALA A 93 -0.25 -11.45 -13.87
C ALA A 93 0.20 -10.98 -12.49
N GLY A 94 -0.14 -9.73 -12.12
CA GLY A 94 0.09 -9.19 -10.78
C GLY A 94 -0.64 -9.99 -9.69
N GLY A 95 -1.90 -10.35 -9.93
CA GLY A 95 -2.70 -11.17 -9.01
C GLY A 95 -2.10 -12.55 -8.75
N ILE A 96 -1.63 -13.22 -9.80
CA ILE A 96 -0.91 -14.50 -9.67
C ILE A 96 0.36 -14.32 -8.84
N TYR A 97 1.11 -13.25 -9.07
CA TYR A 97 2.30 -12.94 -8.30
C TYR A 97 1.98 -12.67 -6.83
N LEU A 98 0.92 -11.91 -6.51
CA LEU A 98 0.49 -11.67 -5.13
C LEU A 98 0.09 -12.96 -4.41
N CYS A 99 -0.65 -13.85 -5.08
CA CYS A 99 -0.98 -15.17 -4.54
C CYS A 99 0.28 -16.00 -4.25
N TYR A 100 1.29 -15.93 -5.13
CA TYR A 100 2.57 -16.61 -4.91
C TYR A 100 3.31 -16.05 -3.70
N VAL A 101 3.41 -14.72 -3.57
CA VAL A 101 4.06 -14.07 -2.41
C VAL A 101 3.31 -14.38 -1.11
N GLY A 102 1.97 -14.37 -1.14
CA GLY A 102 1.14 -14.77 -0.01
C GLY A 102 1.37 -16.23 0.40
N TYR A 103 1.51 -17.15 -0.56
CA TYR A 103 1.86 -18.54 -0.29
C TYR A 103 3.25 -18.66 0.36
N GLU A 104 4.24 -17.94 -0.16
CA GLU A 104 5.59 -17.90 0.42
C GLU A 104 5.57 -17.42 1.88
N ALA A 105 4.82 -16.34 2.16
CA ALA A 105 4.64 -15.82 3.51
C ALA A 105 4.00 -16.85 4.47
N ILE A 106 3.00 -17.60 4.02
CA ILE A 106 2.40 -18.69 4.81
C ILE A 106 3.41 -19.80 5.05
N LYS A 107 4.08 -20.27 4.00
CA LYS A 107 5.07 -21.34 4.09
C LYS A 107 6.16 -20.99 5.12
N ASP A 108 6.65 -19.76 5.10
CA ASP A 108 7.65 -19.30 6.06
C ASP A 108 7.12 -19.28 7.49
N LYS A 109 5.87 -18.85 7.70
CA LYS A 109 5.22 -18.85 9.03
C LYS A 109 5.05 -20.29 9.57
N PHE A 110 4.62 -21.23 8.72
CA PHE A 110 4.41 -22.63 9.12
C PHE A 110 5.73 -23.40 9.25
N SER A 111 6.74 -23.11 8.44
CA SER A 111 8.05 -23.76 8.53
C SER A 111 8.74 -23.41 9.85
N ARG A 112 8.56 -22.21 10.36
CA ARG A 112 9.07 -21.75 11.67
C ARG A 112 8.40 -22.50 12.83
N THR A 113 7.13 -22.86 12.72
CA THR A 113 6.38 -23.61 13.76
C THR A 113 6.82 -25.07 13.86
N LYS A 114 7.39 -25.66 12.79
CA LYS A 114 7.83 -27.08 12.77
C LYS A 114 9.23 -27.31 13.34
N HIS A 115 10.07 -26.31 13.46
CA HIS A 115 11.37 -26.41 14.12
C HIS A 115 11.21 -25.91 15.56
N GLY A 116 10.67 -26.83 16.39
CA GLY A 116 10.20 -26.65 17.74
C GLY A 116 11.17 -25.92 18.69
N ASP A 117 10.54 -25.12 19.53
CA ASP A 117 10.90 -24.81 20.90
C ASP A 117 12.39 -24.72 21.25
N THR A 118 13.00 -23.60 20.92
CA THR A 118 13.98 -22.98 21.79
C THR A 118 13.58 -21.52 21.97
N GLU A 119 13.36 -21.18 23.22
CA GLU A 119 13.07 -19.83 23.72
C GLU A 119 13.96 -18.79 23.03
N HIS A 120 13.34 -17.98 22.27
CA HIS A 120 13.59 -16.60 21.83
C HIS A 120 13.00 -16.49 20.43
N GLY A 121 11.93 -15.68 20.31
CA GLY A 121 11.28 -15.35 19.03
C GLY A 121 12.15 -14.50 18.11
N ASP A 122 13.38 -14.92 17.89
CA ASP A 122 14.29 -14.32 16.93
C ASP A 122 14.06 -14.99 15.57
N SER A 123 13.39 -14.25 14.67
CA SER A 123 13.59 -14.41 13.23
C SER A 123 15.06 -14.71 12.99
N TYR A 124 15.39 -15.70 12.15
CA TYR A 124 16.76 -15.92 11.68
C TYR A 124 17.28 -14.59 11.12
N MET A 125 17.87 -13.81 11.99
CA MET A 125 18.56 -12.59 11.64
C MET A 125 20.03 -12.96 11.49
N PRO A 126 20.59 -12.73 10.32
CA PRO A 126 21.99 -12.97 10.13
C PRO A 126 22.81 -12.19 11.18
N GLU A 127 23.73 -12.86 11.87
CA GLU A 127 24.63 -12.22 12.82
C GLU A 127 25.71 -11.40 12.11
N ASN A 128 25.98 -11.75 10.85
CA ASN A 128 26.94 -11.08 10.00
C ASN A 128 26.32 -9.85 9.35
N ALA A 129 26.98 -8.69 9.46
CA ALA A 129 26.50 -7.42 8.90
C ALA A 129 26.24 -7.49 7.37
N GLN A 130 27.00 -8.31 6.65
CA GLN A 130 26.89 -8.47 5.22
C GLN A 130 25.62 -9.26 4.84
N GLU A 131 25.36 -10.38 5.52
CA GLU A 131 24.16 -11.18 5.35
C GLU A 131 22.89 -10.42 5.77
N LEU A 132 22.99 -9.59 6.82
CA LEU A 132 21.89 -8.72 7.26
C LEU A 132 21.53 -7.70 6.17
N ALA A 133 22.53 -7.06 5.56
CA ALA A 133 22.31 -6.10 4.47
C ALA A 133 21.67 -6.77 3.24
N GLU A 134 22.08 -8.00 2.90
CA GLU A 134 21.47 -8.77 1.81
C GLU A 134 20.02 -9.17 2.14
N TYR A 135 19.74 -9.57 3.37
CA TYR A 135 18.39 -9.89 3.84
C TYR A 135 17.47 -8.67 3.75
N GLU A 136 17.90 -7.52 4.28
CA GLU A 136 17.17 -6.26 4.18
C GLU A 136 16.95 -5.87 2.71
N GLY A 137 17.97 -5.98 1.87
CA GLY A 137 17.88 -5.69 0.44
C GLY A 137 16.84 -6.56 -0.30
N ARG A 138 16.77 -7.85 0.04
CA ARG A 138 15.74 -8.75 -0.50
C ARG A 138 14.32 -8.34 -0.04
N LYS A 139 14.17 -8.03 1.24
CA LYS A 139 12.89 -7.57 1.81
C LYS A 139 12.43 -6.26 1.15
N ILE A 140 13.30 -5.26 1.04
CA ILE A 140 12.99 -3.98 0.38
C ILE A 140 12.58 -4.20 -1.08
N LYS A 141 13.33 -5.02 -1.84
CA LYS A 141 12.98 -5.33 -3.23
C LYS A 141 11.63 -6.05 -3.35
N GLY A 142 11.35 -6.97 -2.45
CA GLY A 142 10.05 -7.66 -2.38
C GLY A 142 8.92 -6.68 -2.12
N ALA A 143 9.07 -5.83 -1.11
CA ALA A 143 8.09 -4.80 -0.76
C ALA A 143 7.82 -3.83 -1.92
N ILE A 144 8.87 -3.34 -2.62
CA ILE A 144 8.73 -2.45 -3.78
C ILE A 144 7.98 -3.15 -4.93
N LYS A 145 8.23 -4.43 -5.19
CA LYS A 145 7.51 -5.20 -6.23
C LYS A 145 6.03 -5.38 -5.87
N THR A 146 5.74 -5.70 -4.63
CA THR A 146 4.36 -5.86 -4.15
C THR A 146 3.61 -4.53 -4.21
N ASP A 147 4.23 -3.44 -3.73
CA ASP A 147 3.70 -2.07 -3.84
C ASP A 147 3.42 -1.66 -5.29
N PHE A 148 4.27 -2.06 -6.24
CA PHE A 148 4.05 -1.79 -7.66
C PHE A 148 2.72 -2.34 -8.15
N ILE A 149 2.37 -3.57 -7.75
CA ILE A 149 1.14 -4.23 -8.18
C ILE A 149 -0.09 -3.59 -7.52
N LEU A 150 -0.04 -3.36 -6.19
CA LEU A 150 -1.11 -2.70 -5.45
C LEU A 150 -1.32 -1.25 -5.93
N SER A 151 -0.22 -0.54 -6.22
CA SER A 151 -0.27 0.80 -6.81
C SER A 151 -0.91 0.81 -8.20
N ALA A 152 -0.65 -0.20 -9.03
CA ALA A 152 -1.28 -0.32 -10.34
C ALA A 152 -2.80 -0.45 -10.21
N GLU A 153 -3.31 -1.19 -9.23
CA GLU A 153 -4.74 -1.30 -8.94
C GLU A 153 -5.35 0.07 -8.59
N ILE A 154 -4.74 0.79 -7.64
CA ILE A 154 -5.22 2.12 -7.23
C ILE A 154 -5.24 3.09 -8.42
N ILE A 155 -4.22 3.04 -9.27
CA ILE A 155 -4.12 3.88 -10.48
C ILE A 155 -5.23 3.51 -11.47
N VAL A 156 -5.50 2.24 -11.69
CA VAL A 156 -6.59 1.77 -12.59
C VAL A 156 -7.96 2.18 -12.05
N ILE A 157 -8.22 2.02 -10.74
CA ILE A 157 -9.47 2.49 -10.11
C ILE A 157 -9.62 4.00 -10.30
N THR A 158 -8.54 4.76 -10.08
CA THR A 158 -8.55 6.22 -10.24
C THR A 158 -8.82 6.62 -11.69
N LEU A 159 -8.14 5.98 -12.66
CA LEU A 159 -8.37 6.20 -14.09
C LEU A 159 -9.84 5.95 -14.49
N ASN A 160 -10.45 4.89 -13.96
CA ASN A 160 -11.87 4.62 -14.20
C ASN A 160 -12.80 5.73 -13.64
N VAL A 161 -12.40 6.38 -12.55
CA VAL A 161 -13.16 7.52 -11.98
C VAL A 161 -13.07 8.76 -12.87
N VAL A 162 -11.89 9.01 -13.43
CA VAL A 162 -11.61 10.22 -14.22
C VAL A 162 -11.67 10.02 -15.72
N ALA A 163 -12.16 8.87 -16.19
CA ALA A 163 -12.10 8.47 -17.60
C ALA A 163 -12.79 9.47 -18.56
N SER A 164 -13.83 10.19 -18.10
CA SER A 164 -14.55 11.20 -18.88
C SER A 164 -13.99 12.61 -18.74
N ALA A 165 -13.01 12.81 -17.86
CA ALA A 165 -12.42 14.12 -17.63
C ALA A 165 -11.35 14.47 -18.68
N PRO A 166 -11.05 15.76 -18.91
CA PRO A 166 -9.92 16.18 -19.73
C PRO A 166 -8.59 15.60 -19.25
N LEU A 167 -7.64 15.36 -20.17
CA LEU A 167 -6.37 14.70 -19.87
C LEU A 167 -5.59 15.36 -18.71
N TYR A 168 -5.57 16.69 -18.65
CA TYR A 168 -4.88 17.42 -17.58
C TYR A 168 -5.49 17.16 -16.19
N GLN A 169 -6.83 17.03 -16.10
CA GLN A 169 -7.51 16.65 -14.85
C GLN A 169 -7.23 15.20 -14.47
N GLN A 170 -7.17 14.29 -15.45
CA GLN A 170 -6.77 12.90 -15.21
C GLN A 170 -5.37 12.83 -14.62
N ILE A 171 -4.39 13.54 -15.22
CA ILE A 171 -3.00 13.56 -14.76
C ILE A 171 -2.91 14.10 -13.34
N LEU A 172 -3.53 15.26 -13.07
CA LEU A 172 -3.47 15.91 -11.75
C LEU A 172 -4.14 15.06 -10.67
N THR A 173 -5.30 14.48 -10.96
CA THR A 173 -5.99 13.58 -10.00
C THR A 173 -5.17 12.35 -9.69
N LEU A 174 -4.56 11.72 -10.71
CA LEU A 174 -3.68 10.58 -10.51
C LEU A 174 -2.47 10.91 -9.65
N ILE A 175 -1.83 12.06 -9.88
CA ILE A 175 -0.69 12.53 -9.05
C ILE A 175 -1.14 12.75 -7.60
N VAL A 176 -2.26 13.44 -7.39
CA VAL A 176 -2.79 13.71 -6.04
C VAL A 176 -3.08 12.41 -5.30
N ILE A 177 -3.78 11.48 -5.94
CA ILE A 177 -4.08 10.16 -5.32
C ILE A 177 -2.82 9.36 -5.08
N ALA A 178 -1.90 9.30 -6.05
CA ALA A 178 -0.64 8.58 -5.90
C ALA A 178 0.18 9.08 -4.70
N LEU A 179 0.30 10.41 -4.54
CA LEU A 179 1.00 11.01 -3.42
C LEU A 179 0.25 10.80 -2.10
N ALA A 180 -1.05 11.06 -2.07
CA ALA A 180 -1.87 10.91 -0.87
C ALA A 180 -1.84 9.47 -0.33
N MET A 181 -1.99 8.47 -1.21
CA MET A 181 -1.92 7.06 -0.84
C MET A 181 -0.52 6.68 -0.35
N THR A 182 0.55 7.10 -1.03
CA THR A 182 1.91 6.80 -0.60
C THR A 182 2.22 7.39 0.77
N ILE A 183 1.92 8.68 0.96
CA ILE A 183 2.15 9.34 2.25
C ILE A 183 1.27 8.72 3.34
N GLY A 184 0.01 8.42 3.04
CA GLY A 184 -0.93 7.80 3.96
C GLY A 184 -0.47 6.42 4.42
N VAL A 185 -0.19 5.50 3.48
CA VAL A 185 0.24 4.13 3.80
C VAL A 185 1.55 4.13 4.57
N TYR A 186 2.60 4.73 4.02
CA TYR A 186 3.93 4.69 4.66
C TYR A 186 4.01 5.55 5.92
N GLY A 187 3.22 6.63 6.02
CA GLY A 187 3.07 7.39 7.25
C GLY A 187 2.42 6.57 8.37
N LEU A 188 1.37 5.81 8.05
CA LEU A 188 0.72 4.90 9.00
C LEU A 188 1.64 3.74 9.39
N VAL A 189 2.32 3.10 8.42
CA VAL A 189 3.30 2.03 8.69
C VAL A 189 4.41 2.55 9.61
N ALA A 190 5.00 3.72 9.32
CA ALA A 190 6.02 4.33 10.16
C ALA A 190 5.49 4.67 11.57
N GLY A 191 4.25 5.11 11.67
CA GLY A 191 3.57 5.34 12.94
C GLY A 191 3.40 4.08 13.78
N ILE A 192 2.96 2.98 13.14
CA ILE A 192 2.77 1.67 13.79
C ILE A 192 4.10 1.10 14.27
N VAL A 193 5.13 1.16 13.44
CA VAL A 193 6.49 0.72 13.75
C VAL A 193 7.09 1.49 14.95
N ARG A 194 6.72 2.75 15.13
CA ARG A 194 7.19 3.58 16.26
C ARG A 194 6.27 3.57 17.47
N LEU A 195 5.23 2.75 17.47
CA LEU A 195 4.26 2.74 18.56
C LEU A 195 4.87 2.29 19.90
N ASP A 196 5.78 1.31 19.86
CA ASP A 196 6.51 0.81 21.01
C ASP A 196 7.49 1.85 21.58
N ASP A 197 8.27 2.52 20.72
CA ASP A 197 9.15 3.62 21.12
C ASP A 197 8.36 4.76 21.80
N ALA A 198 7.25 5.17 21.19
CA ALA A 198 6.36 6.19 21.75
C ALA A 198 5.79 5.75 23.10
N GLY A 199 5.37 4.48 23.19
CA GLY A 199 4.90 3.87 24.43
C GLY A 199 5.96 3.89 25.54
N LEU A 200 7.21 3.55 25.20
CA LEU A 200 8.34 3.60 26.15
C LEU A 200 8.62 5.02 26.65
N VAL A 201 8.59 6.01 25.75
CA VAL A 201 8.77 7.43 26.14
C VAL A 201 7.67 7.89 27.09
N LEU A 202 6.40 7.53 26.81
CA LEU A 202 5.26 7.85 27.68
C LEU A 202 5.34 7.13 29.03
N ALA A 203 5.70 5.84 29.03
CA ALA A 203 5.84 5.04 30.25
C ALA A 203 6.94 5.55 31.18
N ARG A 204 8.02 6.13 30.62
CA ARG A 204 9.14 6.75 31.35
C ARG A 204 8.90 8.22 31.73
N SER A 205 7.73 8.77 31.41
CA SER A 205 7.40 10.16 31.72
C SER A 205 7.59 10.50 33.20
N LYS A 206 8.23 11.63 33.48
CA LYS A 206 8.46 12.16 34.85
C LYS A 206 7.27 12.99 35.37
N ALA A 207 6.14 13.02 34.65
CA ALA A 207 4.96 13.75 35.05
C ALA A 207 4.42 13.25 36.40
N LYS A 208 4.05 14.19 37.29
CA LYS A 208 3.54 13.90 38.62
C LYS A 208 2.02 14.07 38.69
N GLY A 209 1.38 13.44 39.68
CA GLY A 209 -0.07 13.55 39.90
C GLY A 209 -0.90 12.60 39.04
N ALA A 210 -2.21 12.84 38.97
CA ALA A 210 -3.16 12.00 38.25
C ALA A 210 -2.86 11.93 36.73
N TRP A 211 -2.47 13.04 36.11
CA TRP A 211 -2.03 13.10 34.73
C TRP A 211 -0.77 12.25 34.46
N GLY A 212 0.18 12.25 35.41
CA GLY A 212 1.37 11.42 35.27
C GLY A 212 1.06 9.92 35.31
N LYS A 213 0.11 9.50 36.14
CA LYS A 213 -0.38 8.11 36.16
C LYS A 213 -1.07 7.74 34.85
N LEU A 214 -1.93 8.62 34.32
CA LEU A 214 -2.62 8.39 33.06
C LEU A 214 -1.63 8.22 31.90
N ILE A 215 -0.65 9.11 31.76
CA ILE A 215 0.38 9.06 30.71
C ILE A 215 1.19 7.75 30.81
N LYS A 216 1.61 7.36 32.02
CA LYS A 216 2.34 6.10 32.23
C LYS A 216 1.52 4.87 31.88
N ASN A 217 0.25 4.83 32.29
CA ASN A 217 -0.65 3.72 31.95
C ASN A 217 -0.86 3.64 30.43
N MET A 218 -1.09 4.77 29.75
CA MET A 218 -1.17 4.79 28.29
C MET A 218 0.12 4.28 27.63
N GLY A 219 1.28 4.71 28.12
CA GLY A 219 2.57 4.22 27.63
C GLY A 219 2.73 2.71 27.78
N GLN A 220 2.37 2.15 28.94
CA GLN A 220 2.42 0.71 29.19
C GLN A 220 1.44 -0.06 28.28
N VAL A 221 0.23 0.45 28.06
CA VAL A 221 -0.74 -0.15 27.13
C VAL A 221 -0.20 -0.14 25.70
N LEU A 222 0.38 0.98 25.25
CA LEU A 222 1.00 1.07 23.91
C LEU A 222 2.10 0.02 23.72
N VAL A 223 3.05 -0.07 24.66
CA VAL A 223 4.14 -1.05 24.61
C VAL A 223 3.61 -2.49 24.59
N ALA A 224 2.58 -2.79 25.40
CA ALA A 224 1.99 -4.12 25.45
C ALA A 224 1.19 -4.45 24.16
N THR A 225 0.61 -3.44 23.51
CA THR A 225 -0.26 -3.61 22.34
C THR A 225 0.56 -3.67 21.04
N ALA A 226 1.72 -3.02 20.97
CA ALA A 226 2.53 -2.93 19.76
C ALA A 226 2.89 -4.31 19.16
N PRO A 227 3.40 -5.31 19.90
CA PRO A 227 3.69 -6.63 19.34
C PRO A 227 2.45 -7.36 18.82
N PHE A 228 1.30 -7.18 19.51
CA PHE A 228 0.04 -7.77 19.07
C PHE A 228 -0.45 -7.15 17.76
N LEU A 229 -0.35 -5.82 17.62
CA LEU A 229 -0.70 -5.11 16.38
C LEU A 229 0.18 -5.57 15.23
N MET A 230 1.50 -5.61 15.41
CA MET A 230 2.43 -6.08 14.38
C MET A 230 2.12 -7.51 13.93
N LYS A 231 1.88 -8.42 14.89
CA LYS A 231 1.51 -9.80 14.57
C LYS A 231 0.16 -9.91 13.85
N SER A 232 -0.82 -9.12 14.27
CA SER A 232 -2.13 -9.08 13.62
C SER A 232 -2.05 -8.54 12.20
N LEU A 233 -1.32 -7.43 11.99
CA LEU A 233 -1.10 -6.87 10.66
C LEU A 233 -0.39 -7.86 9.74
N SER A 234 0.58 -8.60 10.26
CA SER A 234 1.29 -9.63 9.50
C SER A 234 0.35 -10.72 8.98
N TRP A 235 -0.63 -11.17 9.78
CA TRP A 235 -1.62 -12.13 9.34
C TRP A 235 -2.65 -11.53 8.37
N ILE A 236 -3.13 -10.31 8.67
CA ILE A 236 -4.06 -9.57 7.81
C ILE A 236 -3.41 -9.29 6.45
N GLY A 237 -2.14 -8.85 6.42
CA GLY A 237 -1.40 -8.61 5.18
C GLY A 237 -1.24 -9.86 4.32
N THR A 238 -0.92 -11.00 4.94
CA THR A 238 -0.86 -12.27 4.20
C THR A 238 -2.23 -12.65 3.61
N LEU A 239 -3.32 -12.46 4.37
CA LEU A 239 -4.68 -12.72 3.87
C LEU A 239 -5.05 -11.74 2.75
N ALA A 240 -4.71 -10.46 2.89
CA ALA A 240 -4.94 -9.43 1.89
C ALA A 240 -4.27 -9.75 0.55
N MET A 241 -3.03 -10.27 0.56
CA MET A 241 -2.36 -10.72 -0.67
C MET A 241 -3.17 -11.76 -1.45
N PHE A 242 -3.81 -12.71 -0.74
CA PHE A 242 -4.67 -13.70 -1.38
C PHE A 242 -6.00 -13.12 -1.84
N LEU A 243 -6.60 -12.23 -1.06
CA LEU A 243 -7.87 -11.59 -1.43
C LEU A 243 -7.69 -10.72 -2.69
N VAL A 244 -6.71 -9.83 -2.68
CA VAL A 244 -6.42 -8.94 -3.82
C VAL A 244 -5.95 -9.76 -5.02
N GLY A 245 -5.00 -10.67 -4.83
CA GLY A 245 -4.54 -11.56 -5.89
C GLY A 245 -5.65 -12.41 -6.48
N GLY A 246 -6.50 -12.98 -5.63
CA GLY A 246 -7.67 -13.77 -6.03
C GLY A 246 -8.70 -12.97 -6.80
N THR A 247 -8.97 -11.72 -6.41
CA THR A 247 -9.86 -10.80 -7.11
C THR A 247 -9.36 -10.52 -8.53
N PHE A 248 -8.08 -10.24 -8.71
CA PHE A 248 -7.49 -10.01 -10.04
C PHE A 248 -7.58 -11.25 -10.93
N VAL A 249 -7.34 -12.43 -10.36
CA VAL A 249 -7.46 -13.70 -11.09
C VAL A 249 -8.92 -13.95 -11.48
N ALA A 250 -9.86 -13.75 -10.58
CA ALA A 250 -11.30 -13.94 -10.84
C ALA A 250 -11.79 -12.97 -11.92
N GLU A 251 -11.47 -11.67 -11.82
CA GLU A 251 -11.84 -10.68 -12.84
C GLU A 251 -11.20 -10.94 -14.20
N GLY A 252 -9.98 -11.46 -14.21
CA GLY A 252 -9.27 -11.86 -15.43
C GLY A 252 -9.96 -13.02 -16.16
N ILE A 253 -10.54 -13.98 -15.40
CA ILE A 253 -11.19 -15.18 -15.92
C ILE A 253 -12.65 -14.89 -16.33
N ASP A 254 -13.41 -14.19 -15.49
CA ASP A 254 -14.89 -14.02 -15.64
C ASP A 254 -15.26 -13.24 -16.91
N ARG A 255 -14.49 -12.23 -17.29
CA ARG A 255 -14.71 -11.49 -18.53
C ARG A 255 -14.38 -12.26 -19.81
N LYS A 256 -13.70 -13.41 -19.69
CA LYS A 256 -13.44 -14.30 -20.82
C LYS A 256 -14.68 -15.15 -21.15
N SER A 257 -15.44 -15.56 -20.13
CA SER A 257 -16.67 -16.35 -20.30
C SER A 257 -17.79 -15.50 -20.92
N THR A 258 -17.90 -14.23 -20.56
CA THR A 258 -18.93 -13.33 -21.10
C THR A 258 -18.71 -13.03 -22.58
N ARG A 259 -17.47 -12.95 -23.07
CA ARG A 259 -17.19 -12.76 -24.51
C ARG A 259 -17.43 -14.02 -25.35
N LEU A 260 -17.15 -15.20 -24.80
CA LEU A 260 -17.43 -16.47 -25.48
C LEU A 260 -18.94 -16.72 -25.61
N ASN A 261 -19.73 -16.27 -24.61
CA ASN A 261 -21.18 -16.42 -24.64
C ASN A 261 -21.89 -15.40 -25.58
N SER A 262 -21.30 -14.20 -25.77
CA SER A 262 -21.84 -13.20 -26.69
C SER A 262 -21.55 -13.52 -28.16
N SER A 263 -20.46 -14.23 -28.47
CA SER A 263 -20.18 -14.68 -29.85
C SER A 263 -21.04 -15.87 -30.27
N HIS A 264 -21.53 -16.66 -29.32
CA HIS A 264 -22.41 -17.80 -29.62
C HIS A 264 -23.88 -17.40 -29.85
N ASN A 265 -24.29 -16.20 -29.41
CA ASN A 265 -25.65 -15.69 -29.61
C ASN A 265 -25.85 -14.84 -30.90
N HIS A 266 -24.79 -14.66 -31.70
CA HIS A 266 -24.89 -13.97 -33.00
C HIS A 266 -25.03 -14.91 -34.18
N ASP A 267 -25.01 -16.23 -33.98
CA ASP A 267 -25.08 -17.25 -35.04
C ASP A 267 -26.38 -18.09 -34.94
N LEU A 268 -27.40 -17.57 -34.30
CA LEU A 268 -28.78 -18.07 -34.31
C LEU A 268 -29.72 -16.93 -34.75
#